data_618297c983225e8f8f20b7b9b6b167d6
#
_entry.id   618297c983225e8f8f20b7b9b6b167d6
#
_cell.length_a   1.000
_cell.length_b   1.000
_cell.length_c   1.000
_cell.angle_alpha   90.00
_cell.angle_beta   90.00
_cell.angle_gamma   90.00
#
_symmetry.space_group_name_H-M   'P 1'
#
loop_
_entity.id
_entity.type
_entity.pdbx_description
1 polymer ?
#
loop_
_entity_poly.entity_id
_entity_poly.type
_entity_poly.pdbx_seq_one_letter_code
_entity_poly.pdbx_strand_id
1 'polypeptide(L)'
;HVLYNNPADRNQYVEKERLTEIINACNSIYQNKIYKNANNNISQDMNLEFIMATEAPDGTSLEEPGIEYIEWDTPSMDCTLFMDGKNESQAKEYAKMIWNPKLYINIFIYPFTNKSILGISHLPYALSTYPLAGLNNGNYYLKNEVAYPHCVSINSTYIYENSNNIQYTPYDVYVTLAHELGHYLGLHHAFSEDGDNTDLCKDTDYCDDTPTYNITDYT
;
A
#
# COMPACT_ATOMS: atom_id res chain seq x y z
N HIS A 1 8.65 5.56 5.10
CA HIS A 1 8.43 6.63 6.09
C HIS A 1 7.77 6.02 7.32
N VAL A 2 8.49 5.90 8.43
CA VAL A 2 7.98 5.40 9.70
C VAL A 2 7.62 6.60 10.58
N LEU A 3 6.33 6.81 10.82
CA LEU A 3 5.87 7.91 11.66
C LEU A 3 5.72 7.43 13.10
N TYR A 4 6.40 8.08 14.03
CA TYR A 4 6.41 7.67 15.43
C TYR A 4 6.26 8.86 16.38
N ASN A 5 5.58 8.63 17.49
CA ASN A 5 5.45 9.57 18.59
C ASN A 5 6.29 9.11 19.80
N ASN A 6 6.42 7.78 19.96
CA ASN A 6 7.17 7.17 21.05
C ASN A 6 8.21 6.18 20.50
N PRO A 7 9.51 6.50 20.58
CA PRO A 7 10.56 5.60 20.06
C PRO A 7 10.73 4.31 20.89
N ALA A 8 10.13 4.22 22.09
CA ALA A 8 10.13 3.00 22.87
C ALA A 8 8.97 2.03 22.51
N ASP A 9 8.01 2.49 21.72
CA ASP A 9 6.91 1.65 21.23
C ASP A 9 7.31 1.00 19.90
N ARG A 10 7.54 -0.31 19.91
CA ARG A 10 7.93 -1.07 18.73
C ARG A 10 6.93 -1.03 17.58
N ASN A 11 5.66 -0.77 17.86
CA ASN A 11 4.64 -0.63 16.82
C ASN A 11 4.65 0.77 16.18
N GLN A 12 5.37 1.71 16.78
CA GLN A 12 5.59 3.03 16.23
C GLN A 12 7.00 3.14 15.63
N TYR A 13 8.03 2.84 16.41
CA TYR A 13 9.43 2.85 15.95
C TYR A 13 9.81 1.44 15.51
N VAL A 14 9.41 1.08 14.30
CA VAL A 14 9.61 -0.27 13.74
C VAL A 14 11.08 -0.47 13.37
N GLU A 15 11.67 -1.58 13.80
CA GLU A 15 13.07 -1.91 13.54
C GLU A 15 13.33 -2.08 12.02
N LYS A 16 14.48 -1.64 11.55
CA LYS A 16 14.87 -1.70 10.13
C LYS A 16 14.91 -3.12 9.57
N GLU A 17 15.34 -4.08 10.39
CA GLU A 17 15.37 -5.49 10.03
C GLU A 17 13.97 -6.00 9.70
N ARG A 18 12.97 -5.59 10.49
CA ARG A 18 11.57 -5.94 10.23
C ARG A 18 11.03 -5.30 8.96
N LEU A 19 11.34 -4.03 8.70
CA LEU A 19 10.93 -3.34 7.48
C LEU A 19 11.53 -4.01 6.24
N THR A 20 12.80 -4.37 6.29
CA THR A 20 13.49 -5.09 5.22
C THR A 20 12.88 -6.47 5.00
N GLU A 21 12.56 -7.19 6.07
CA GLU A 21 11.88 -8.49 6.01
C GLU A 21 10.52 -8.38 5.31
N ILE A 22 9.72 -7.37 5.64
CA ILE A 22 8.41 -7.14 5.03
C ILE A 22 8.53 -6.92 3.52
N ILE A 23 9.45 -6.09 3.06
CA ILE A 23 9.68 -5.85 1.63
C ILE A 23 10.14 -7.14 0.92
N ASN A 24 11.06 -7.90 1.53
CA ASN A 24 11.55 -9.16 0.97
C ASN A 24 10.44 -10.22 0.89
N ALA A 25 9.57 -10.29 1.90
CA ALA A 25 8.41 -11.18 1.89
C ALA A 25 7.38 -10.76 0.83
N CYS A 26 7.11 -9.46 0.70
CA CYS A 26 6.26 -8.92 -0.35
C CYS A 26 6.80 -9.28 -1.74
N ASN A 27 8.10 -9.10 -2.00
CA ASN A 27 8.73 -9.56 -3.24
C ASN A 27 8.54 -11.06 -3.47
N SER A 28 8.65 -11.86 -2.40
CA SER A 28 8.46 -13.30 -2.48
C SER A 28 7.01 -13.68 -2.82
N ILE A 29 6.02 -12.88 -2.42
CA ILE A 29 4.62 -13.03 -2.83
C ILE A 29 4.49 -12.75 -4.34
N TYR A 30 4.97 -11.61 -4.81
CA TYR A 30 4.92 -11.23 -6.23
C TYR A 30 5.69 -12.19 -7.15
N GLN A 31 6.74 -12.80 -6.64
CA GLN A 31 7.52 -13.84 -7.33
C GLN A 31 6.93 -15.26 -7.19
N ASN A 32 5.73 -15.38 -6.60
CA ASN A 32 5.05 -16.67 -6.36
C ASN A 32 5.92 -17.69 -5.61
N LYS A 33 6.72 -17.25 -4.65
CA LYS A 33 7.62 -18.12 -3.85
C LYS A 33 7.02 -18.54 -2.52
N ILE A 34 6.17 -17.70 -1.91
CA ILE A 34 5.50 -17.98 -0.64
C ILE A 34 3.97 -17.85 -0.80
N TYR A 35 3.23 -18.44 0.14
CA TYR A 35 1.74 -18.45 0.17
C TYR A 35 1.06 -19.06 -1.07
N LYS A 36 1.81 -19.66 -1.95
CA LYS A 36 1.26 -20.32 -3.12
C LYS A 36 0.43 -21.55 -2.72
N ASN A 37 -0.73 -21.69 -3.30
CA ASN A 37 -1.51 -22.90 -3.17
C ASN A 37 -0.87 -24.01 -4.02
N ALA A 38 -0.40 -25.09 -3.39
CA ALA A 38 0.24 -26.21 -4.06
C ALA A 38 -0.66 -26.89 -5.14
N ASN A 39 -1.97 -26.71 -5.04
CA ASN A 39 -2.96 -27.27 -5.97
C ASN A 39 -3.37 -26.28 -7.08
N ASN A 40 -2.81 -25.08 -7.09
CA ASN A 40 -3.18 -24.04 -8.03
C ASN A 40 -1.99 -23.68 -8.94
N ASN A 41 -2.08 -24.14 -10.19
CA ASN A 41 -1.09 -23.84 -11.23
C ASN A 41 -1.35 -22.47 -11.92
N ILE A 42 -2.27 -21.67 -11.41
CA ILE A 42 -2.69 -20.41 -12.03
C ILE A 42 -1.77 -19.26 -11.58
N SER A 43 -1.28 -19.30 -10.33
CA SER A 43 -0.39 -18.25 -9.82
C SER A 43 0.99 -18.30 -10.50
N GLN A 44 1.46 -17.16 -10.96
CA GLN A 44 2.71 -17.02 -11.71
C GLN A 44 3.62 -15.96 -11.05
N ASP A 45 4.90 -16.01 -11.39
CA ASP A 45 5.85 -14.93 -11.07
C ASP A 45 5.48 -13.69 -11.90
N MET A 46 5.25 -12.57 -11.23
CA MET A 46 4.91 -11.29 -11.85
C MET A 46 6.11 -10.59 -12.50
N ASN A 47 7.32 -11.14 -12.35
CA ASN A 47 8.59 -10.52 -12.80
C ASN A 47 8.75 -9.08 -12.27
N LEU A 48 8.33 -8.85 -11.03
CA LEU A 48 8.36 -7.56 -10.37
C LEU A 48 9.13 -7.67 -9.05
N GLU A 49 9.95 -6.66 -8.77
CA GLU A 49 10.71 -6.56 -7.54
C GLU A 49 10.70 -5.13 -7.02
N PHE A 50 10.37 -4.96 -5.75
CA PHE A 50 10.49 -3.71 -5.02
C PHE A 50 11.88 -3.61 -4.38
N ILE A 51 12.58 -2.53 -4.66
CA ILE A 51 13.95 -2.30 -4.19
C ILE A 51 13.95 -1.12 -3.24
N MET A 52 14.61 -1.29 -2.09
CA MET A 52 14.80 -0.20 -1.14
C MET A 52 15.68 0.88 -1.76
N ALA A 53 15.25 2.15 -1.67
CA ALA A 53 16.01 3.27 -2.21
C ALA A 53 17.36 3.40 -1.51
N THR A 54 18.43 3.60 -2.27
CA THR A 54 19.80 3.79 -1.73
C THR A 54 20.22 5.25 -1.69
N GLU A 55 19.46 6.11 -2.38
CA GLU A 55 19.70 7.55 -2.46
C GLU A 55 18.42 8.33 -2.15
N ALA A 56 18.57 9.44 -1.45
CA ALA A 56 17.52 10.41 -1.24
C ALA A 56 17.21 11.23 -2.52
N PRO A 57 16.09 11.97 -2.58
CA PRO A 57 15.74 12.77 -3.77
C PRO A 57 16.77 13.85 -4.16
N ASP A 58 17.62 14.25 -3.25
CA ASP A 58 18.69 15.22 -3.49
C ASP A 58 20.01 14.56 -3.95
N GLY A 59 20.03 13.24 -4.09
CA GLY A 59 21.19 12.45 -4.50
C GLY A 59 22.13 12.07 -3.36
N THR A 60 21.80 12.38 -2.12
CA THR A 60 22.56 11.90 -0.95
C THR A 60 22.36 10.43 -0.74
N SER A 61 23.45 9.69 -0.49
CA SER A 61 23.37 8.28 -0.10
C SER A 61 22.68 8.13 1.26
N LEU A 62 21.75 7.20 1.36
CA LEU A 62 21.07 6.89 2.60
C LEU A 62 21.93 5.99 3.48
N GLU A 63 22.03 6.32 4.77
CA GLU A 63 22.69 5.47 5.76
C GLU A 63 21.88 4.17 5.98
N GLU A 64 20.54 4.31 6.03
CA GLU A 64 19.61 3.19 6.10
C GLU A 64 18.80 3.16 4.80
N PRO A 65 19.09 2.21 3.89
CA PRO A 65 18.41 2.15 2.59
C PRO A 65 16.88 2.11 2.70
N GLY A 66 16.24 3.07 2.04
CA GLY A 66 14.79 3.15 1.89
C GLY A 66 14.00 3.42 3.15
N ILE A 67 14.64 3.73 4.29
CA ILE A 67 13.97 3.93 5.58
C ILE A 67 14.23 5.34 6.09
N GLU A 68 13.14 6.02 6.45
CA GLU A 68 13.14 7.32 7.09
C GLU A 68 12.26 7.28 8.33
N TYR A 69 12.80 7.69 9.47
CA TYR A 69 12.05 7.81 10.72
C TYR A 69 11.67 9.25 10.96
N ILE A 70 10.38 9.51 11.12
CA ILE A 70 9.80 10.85 11.24
C ILE A 70 9.05 10.96 12.56
N GLU A 71 9.51 11.84 13.44
CA GLU A 71 8.80 12.14 14.68
C GLU A 71 7.48 12.85 14.35
N TRP A 72 6.39 12.39 14.98
CA TRP A 72 5.04 12.85 14.73
C TRP A 72 4.31 13.17 16.02
N ASP A 73 3.44 14.19 16.01
CA ASP A 73 2.83 14.72 17.23
C ASP A 73 1.78 13.81 17.87
N THR A 74 1.23 12.86 17.10
CA THR A 74 0.14 12.01 17.57
C THR A 74 0.51 10.52 17.55
N PRO A 75 0.04 9.73 18.55
CA PRO A 75 0.34 8.31 18.64
C PRO A 75 -0.39 7.44 17.58
N SER A 76 -1.44 7.96 16.97
CA SER A 76 -2.19 7.29 15.91
C SER A 76 -2.93 8.30 15.03
N MET A 77 -3.22 7.94 13.79
CA MET A 77 -3.91 8.81 12.83
C MET A 77 -5.07 8.09 12.15
N ASP A 78 -6.06 8.87 11.75
CA ASP A 78 -7.09 8.40 10.82
C ASP A 78 -6.48 8.30 9.43
N CYS A 79 -6.29 7.05 8.96
CA CYS A 79 -5.65 6.78 7.68
C CYS A 79 -6.46 7.32 6.48
N THR A 80 -7.78 7.34 6.59
CA THR A 80 -8.64 7.86 5.52
C THR A 80 -8.46 9.38 5.36
N LEU A 81 -8.45 10.11 6.48
CA LEU A 81 -8.18 11.56 6.47
C LEU A 81 -6.76 11.87 6.04
N PHE A 82 -5.78 11.07 6.50
CA PHE A 82 -4.39 11.22 6.10
C PHE A 82 -4.21 11.00 4.60
N MET A 83 -4.82 9.96 4.03
CA MET A 83 -4.71 9.62 2.60
C MET A 83 -5.58 10.52 1.70
N ASP A 84 -6.71 11.04 2.17
CA ASP A 84 -7.63 11.85 1.36
C ASP A 84 -7.06 13.23 0.97
N GLY A 85 -6.07 13.70 1.70
CA GLY A 85 -5.42 14.99 1.40
C GLY A 85 -6.36 16.22 1.45
N LYS A 86 -7.63 16.04 1.79
CA LYS A 86 -8.64 17.12 1.87
C LYS A 86 -8.56 17.94 3.14
N ASN A 87 -7.96 17.38 4.18
CA ASN A 87 -7.66 18.15 5.37
C ASN A 87 -6.40 19.01 5.07
N GLU A 88 -6.61 20.30 4.81
CA GLU A 88 -5.52 21.21 4.41
C GLU A 88 -4.32 21.22 5.37
N SER A 89 -4.53 20.98 6.66
CA SER A 89 -3.44 20.94 7.64
C SER A 89 -2.62 19.65 7.54
N GLN A 90 -3.26 18.50 7.39
CA GLN A 90 -2.58 17.20 7.26
C GLN A 90 -1.99 17.01 5.86
N ALA A 91 -2.68 17.44 4.81
CA ALA A 91 -2.16 17.39 3.44
C ALA A 91 -0.87 18.19 3.27
N LYS A 92 -0.73 19.33 3.95
CA LYS A 92 0.51 20.13 3.92
C LYS A 92 1.69 19.42 4.57
N GLU A 93 1.50 18.78 5.71
CA GLU A 93 2.57 18.04 6.40
C GLU A 93 3.00 16.79 5.61
N TYR A 94 2.04 16.07 5.11
CA TYR A 94 2.20 14.90 4.30
C TYR A 94 2.93 15.18 2.96
N ALA A 95 2.57 16.26 2.27
CA ALA A 95 3.23 16.66 1.05
C ALA A 95 4.72 16.99 1.24
N LYS A 96 5.14 17.34 2.46
CA LYS A 96 6.56 17.58 2.78
C LYS A 96 7.35 16.29 2.95
N MET A 97 6.70 15.21 3.34
CA MET A 97 7.33 13.93 3.61
C MET A 97 7.41 13.05 2.38
N ILE A 98 6.55 13.28 1.39
CA ILE A 98 6.48 12.41 0.21
C ILE A 98 7.64 12.67 -0.73
N TRP A 99 8.35 11.63 -1.08
CA TRP A 99 9.36 11.68 -2.13
C TRP A 99 8.70 11.64 -3.50
N ASN A 100 9.37 12.15 -4.53
CA ASN A 100 8.80 12.24 -5.87
C ASN A 100 8.20 10.90 -6.33
N PRO A 101 6.86 10.78 -6.44
CA PRO A 101 6.20 9.52 -6.74
C PRO A 101 6.42 9.02 -8.17
N LYS A 102 7.12 9.80 -9.02
CA LYS A 102 7.58 9.34 -10.34
C LYS A 102 8.84 8.47 -10.25
N LEU A 103 9.55 8.54 -9.12
CA LEU A 103 10.83 7.86 -8.91
C LEU A 103 10.77 6.86 -7.76
N TYR A 104 9.89 7.10 -6.79
CA TYR A 104 9.80 6.34 -5.55
C TYR A 104 8.36 5.93 -5.25
N ILE A 105 8.18 4.74 -4.76
CA ILE A 105 6.95 4.32 -4.10
C ILE A 105 7.07 4.75 -2.63
N ASN A 106 6.15 5.61 -2.19
CA ASN A 106 6.12 6.06 -0.81
C ASN A 106 5.21 5.16 0.01
N ILE A 107 5.75 4.57 1.08
CA ILE A 107 5.02 3.72 2.01
C ILE A 107 5.11 4.36 3.38
N PHE A 108 3.96 4.78 3.94
CA PHE A 108 3.85 5.31 5.29
C PHE A 108 3.47 4.20 6.26
N ILE A 109 4.13 4.16 7.40
CA ILE A 109 3.92 3.16 8.44
C ILE A 109 3.66 3.88 9.75
N TYR A 110 2.44 3.73 10.29
CA TYR A 110 2.00 4.37 11.52
C TYR A 110 0.79 3.64 12.11
N PRO A 111 0.49 3.79 13.42
CA PRO A 111 -0.72 3.21 13.99
C PRO A 111 -1.98 3.91 13.46
N PHE A 112 -2.95 3.15 12.96
CA PHE A 112 -4.25 3.68 12.57
C PHE A 112 -5.18 3.77 13.78
N THR A 113 -6.01 4.82 13.84
CA THR A 113 -7.08 4.92 14.84
C THR A 113 -8.14 3.84 14.64
N ASN A 114 -8.51 3.56 13.39
CA ASN A 114 -9.37 2.44 13.04
C ASN A 114 -8.54 1.16 12.84
N LYS A 115 -8.57 0.27 13.83
CA LYS A 115 -7.82 -0.98 13.81
C LYS A 115 -8.38 -2.04 12.85
N SER A 116 -9.56 -1.84 12.28
CA SER A 116 -10.11 -2.76 11.27
C SER A 116 -9.50 -2.53 9.87
N ILE A 117 -8.81 -1.42 9.67
CA ILE A 117 -8.11 -1.11 8.42
C ILE A 117 -6.65 -1.53 8.59
N LEU A 118 -6.17 -2.42 7.74
CA LEU A 118 -4.80 -2.96 7.79
C LEU A 118 -3.85 -2.14 6.93
N GLY A 119 -4.33 -1.68 5.79
CA GLY A 119 -3.62 -0.81 4.86
C GLY A 119 -4.60 0.01 4.05
N ILE A 120 -4.09 0.97 3.31
CA ILE A 120 -4.83 1.79 2.36
C ILE A 120 -3.88 2.32 1.30
N SER A 121 -4.31 2.33 0.05
CA SER A 121 -3.51 2.77 -1.09
C SER A 121 -4.25 3.75 -1.97
N HIS A 122 -3.50 4.60 -2.65
CA HIS A 122 -4.01 5.34 -3.79
C HIS A 122 -3.93 4.48 -5.05
N LEU A 123 -4.99 4.50 -5.85
CA LEU A 123 -4.94 4.02 -7.23
C LEU A 123 -4.18 5.05 -8.09
N PRO A 124 -3.47 4.62 -9.13
CA PRO A 124 -2.80 5.54 -10.04
C PRO A 124 -3.81 6.34 -10.87
N TYR A 125 -3.35 7.47 -11.42
CA TYR A 125 -4.11 8.21 -12.41
C TYR A 125 -3.75 7.77 -13.82
N ALA A 126 -4.75 7.57 -14.67
CA ALA A 126 -4.53 7.42 -16.09
C ALA A 126 -4.30 8.78 -16.75
N LEU A 127 -3.50 8.82 -17.82
CA LEU A 127 -3.37 10.04 -18.62
C LEU A 127 -4.68 10.31 -19.37
N SER A 128 -5.08 11.58 -19.45
CA SER A 128 -6.28 11.97 -20.22
C SER A 128 -6.20 11.59 -21.71
N THR A 129 -4.98 11.45 -22.24
CA THR A 129 -4.72 11.00 -23.62
C THR A 129 -4.76 9.49 -23.78
N TYR A 130 -4.68 8.74 -22.68
CA TYR A 130 -4.74 7.27 -22.62
C TYR A 130 -5.55 6.85 -21.41
N PRO A 131 -6.89 7.06 -21.44
CA PRO A 131 -7.74 6.70 -20.33
C PRO A 131 -7.75 5.18 -20.14
N LEU A 132 -7.69 4.76 -18.89
CA LEU A 132 -7.86 3.36 -18.48
C LEU A 132 -9.16 3.24 -17.69
N ALA A 133 -9.91 2.19 -17.96
CA ALA A 133 -11.14 1.90 -17.25
C ALA A 133 -10.82 1.73 -15.74
N GLY A 134 -11.70 2.21 -14.89
CA GLY A 134 -11.53 2.13 -13.44
C GLY A 134 -10.60 3.18 -12.82
N LEU A 135 -9.76 3.85 -13.61
CA LEU A 135 -8.84 4.85 -13.09
C LEU A 135 -9.31 6.28 -13.36
N ASN A 136 -9.02 7.16 -12.43
CA ASN A 136 -9.25 8.58 -12.63
C ASN A 136 -8.33 9.16 -13.70
N ASN A 137 -8.87 10.01 -14.56
CA ASN A 137 -8.09 10.69 -15.58
C ASN A 137 -7.57 12.02 -15.05
N GLY A 138 -6.29 12.28 -15.24
CA GLY A 138 -5.69 13.54 -14.82
C GLY A 138 -4.39 13.89 -15.54
N ASN A 139 -4.09 15.19 -15.59
CA ASN A 139 -2.81 15.70 -16.10
C ASN A 139 -1.76 15.81 -14.98
N TYR A 140 -1.95 15.13 -13.90
CA TYR A 140 -1.17 15.22 -12.67
C TYR A 140 0.31 15.03 -12.88
N TYR A 141 0.65 14.02 -13.69
CA TYR A 141 2.04 13.63 -13.90
C TYR A 141 2.81 14.53 -14.87
N LEU A 142 2.14 15.48 -15.51
CA LEU A 142 2.79 16.45 -16.41
C LEU A 142 3.22 17.73 -15.68
N LYS A 143 2.70 17.99 -14.48
CA LYS A 143 3.09 19.12 -13.63
C LYS A 143 4.10 18.66 -12.59
N ASN A 144 5.08 19.50 -12.31
CA ASN A 144 6.05 19.27 -11.22
C ASN A 144 5.41 19.36 -9.82
N GLU A 145 4.14 19.73 -9.74
CA GLU A 145 3.39 19.83 -8.50
C GLU A 145 2.59 18.54 -8.32
N VAL A 146 3.00 17.75 -7.33
CA VAL A 146 2.17 16.65 -6.82
C VAL A 146 1.14 17.30 -5.89
N ALA A 147 0.02 17.73 -6.46
CA ALA A 147 -1.09 18.26 -5.66
C ALA A 147 -1.81 17.13 -4.89
N TYR A 148 -1.48 15.87 -5.18
CA TYR A 148 -2.05 14.69 -4.57
C TYR A 148 -0.96 13.66 -4.29
N PRO A 149 -0.75 13.29 -3.06
CA PRO A 149 0.26 12.31 -2.71
C PRO A 149 -0.16 10.92 -3.18
N HIS A 150 0.62 10.31 -4.03
CA HIS A 150 0.45 8.92 -4.47
C HIS A 150 1.32 8.03 -3.61
N CYS A 151 0.70 7.27 -2.72
CA CYS A 151 1.39 6.46 -1.72
C CYS A 151 0.53 5.31 -1.19
N VAL A 152 1.15 4.51 -0.34
CA VAL A 152 0.56 3.45 0.45
C VAL A 152 0.70 3.80 1.93
N SER A 153 -0.29 3.45 2.76
CA SER A 153 -0.17 3.48 4.22
C SER A 153 -0.46 2.10 4.81
N ILE A 154 0.34 1.69 5.78
CA ILE A 154 0.24 0.41 6.49
C ILE A 154 0.03 0.64 7.97
N ASN A 155 -0.94 -0.06 8.55
CA ASN A 155 -1.22 0.00 9.97
C ASN A 155 -0.15 -0.71 10.79
N SER A 156 0.71 0.05 11.45
CA SER A 156 1.82 -0.51 12.22
C SER A 156 1.38 -1.28 13.46
N THR A 157 0.11 -1.19 13.87
CA THR A 157 -0.43 -2.04 14.95
C THR A 157 -0.19 -3.52 14.68
N TYR A 158 -0.20 -3.93 13.41
CA TYR A 158 -0.05 -5.32 12.97
C TYR A 158 1.31 -5.60 12.32
N ILE A 159 2.27 -4.70 12.46
CA ILE A 159 3.55 -4.76 11.75
C ILE A 159 4.36 -6.03 12.02
N TYR A 160 4.12 -6.70 13.15
CA TYR A 160 4.78 -7.94 13.56
C TYR A 160 3.92 -9.19 13.34
N GLU A 161 2.70 -9.04 12.79
CA GLU A 161 1.83 -10.15 12.47
C GLU A 161 2.16 -10.71 11.09
N ASN A 162 2.35 -12.03 11.01
CA ASN A 162 2.51 -12.74 9.74
C ASN A 162 2.06 -14.19 9.89
N SER A 163 1.56 -14.74 8.80
CA SER A 163 1.20 -16.15 8.70
C SER A 163 2.45 -17.03 8.64
N ASN A 164 2.28 -18.29 9.01
CA ASN A 164 3.27 -19.33 8.83
C ASN A 164 2.61 -20.59 8.26
N ASN A 165 3.40 -21.63 8.00
CA ASN A 165 2.88 -22.88 7.41
C ASN A 165 1.84 -23.62 8.27
N ILE A 166 1.64 -23.21 9.52
CA ILE A 166 0.77 -23.87 10.48
C ILE A 166 -0.41 -22.98 10.85
N GLN A 167 -0.21 -21.66 10.88
CA GLN A 167 -1.20 -20.70 11.34
C GLN A 167 -1.33 -19.56 10.34
N TYR A 168 -2.53 -19.40 9.82
CA TYR A 168 -2.94 -18.22 9.06
C TYR A 168 -3.40 -17.13 10.03
N THR A 169 -3.04 -15.87 9.74
CA THR A 169 -3.63 -14.70 10.39
C THR A 169 -4.17 -13.74 9.34
N PRO A 170 -5.38 -13.20 9.52
CA PRO A 170 -5.92 -12.17 8.64
C PRO A 170 -5.17 -10.83 8.75
N TYR A 171 -4.29 -10.69 9.74
CA TYR A 171 -3.48 -9.49 10.00
C TYR A 171 -2.06 -9.59 9.42
N ASP A 172 -1.82 -10.51 8.49
CA ASP A 172 -0.52 -10.73 7.87
C ASP A 172 -0.05 -9.47 7.12
N VAL A 173 0.98 -8.83 7.63
CA VAL A 173 1.51 -7.58 7.06
C VAL A 173 2.16 -7.78 5.70
N TYR A 174 2.70 -8.97 5.40
CA TYR A 174 3.28 -9.26 4.09
C TYR A 174 2.21 -9.29 3.01
N VAL A 175 1.08 -9.93 3.32
CA VAL A 175 -0.10 -9.98 2.44
C VAL A 175 -0.72 -8.59 2.34
N THR A 176 -0.87 -7.88 3.46
CA THR A 176 -1.39 -6.51 3.48
C THR A 176 -0.58 -5.59 2.57
N LEU A 177 0.75 -5.57 2.71
CA LEU A 177 1.59 -4.73 1.86
C LEU A 177 1.50 -5.12 0.39
N ALA A 178 1.51 -6.42 0.08
CA ALA A 178 1.36 -6.89 -1.30
C ALA A 178 0.00 -6.47 -1.89
N HIS A 179 -1.08 -6.55 -1.12
CA HIS A 179 -2.42 -6.10 -1.50
C HIS A 179 -2.44 -4.60 -1.82
N GLU A 180 -1.94 -3.76 -0.91
CA GLU A 180 -1.92 -2.32 -1.09
C GLU A 180 -1.02 -1.87 -2.25
N LEU A 181 0.09 -2.55 -2.47
CA LEU A 181 0.93 -2.32 -3.65
C LEU A 181 0.24 -2.76 -4.94
N GLY A 182 -0.62 -3.76 -4.92
CA GLY A 182 -1.50 -4.11 -6.02
C GLY A 182 -2.40 -2.94 -6.42
N HIS A 183 -3.06 -2.31 -5.45
CA HIS A 183 -3.86 -1.10 -5.69
C HIS A 183 -3.00 0.06 -6.20
N TYR A 184 -1.83 0.28 -5.59
CA TYR A 184 -0.88 1.31 -6.05
C TYR A 184 -0.51 1.15 -7.53
N LEU A 185 -0.41 -0.09 -8.01
CA LEU A 185 -0.13 -0.44 -9.41
C LEU A 185 -1.37 -0.43 -10.31
N GLY A 186 -2.57 -0.23 -9.76
CA GLY A 186 -3.81 -0.07 -10.52
C GLY A 186 -4.78 -1.24 -10.46
N LEU A 187 -4.54 -2.23 -9.63
CA LEU A 187 -5.47 -3.35 -9.46
C LEU A 187 -6.63 -2.96 -8.54
N HIS A 188 -7.83 -3.30 -8.94
CA HIS A 188 -9.04 -3.21 -8.12
C HIS A 188 -9.29 -4.55 -7.40
N HIS A 189 -10.22 -4.55 -6.43
CA HIS A 189 -10.67 -5.81 -5.85
C HIS A 189 -11.37 -6.67 -6.90
N ALA A 190 -11.08 -7.96 -6.91
CA ALA A 190 -11.73 -8.91 -7.82
C ALA A 190 -13.20 -9.20 -7.45
N PHE A 191 -13.63 -8.88 -6.22
CA PHE A 191 -15.04 -8.92 -5.82
C PHE A 191 -15.76 -7.63 -6.17
N SER A 192 -17.09 -7.72 -6.36
CA SER A 192 -17.94 -6.57 -6.68
C SER A 192 -17.88 -5.51 -5.60
N GLU A 193 -17.61 -4.27 -5.98
CA GLU A 193 -17.67 -3.05 -5.16
C GLU A 193 -18.86 -2.14 -5.58
N ASP A 194 -19.93 -2.73 -6.14
CA ASP A 194 -21.12 -1.97 -6.49
C ASP A 194 -21.79 -1.42 -5.22
N GLY A 195 -21.65 -0.10 -5.02
CA GLY A 195 -22.14 0.59 -3.81
C GLY A 195 -23.67 0.55 -3.65
N ASP A 196 -24.41 0.25 -4.70
CA ASP A 196 -25.88 0.19 -4.66
C ASP A 196 -26.39 -1.19 -4.21
N ASN A 197 -25.50 -2.17 -4.01
CA ASN A 197 -25.82 -3.57 -3.64
C ASN A 197 -26.94 -4.20 -4.51
N THR A 198 -27.11 -3.73 -5.74
CA THR A 198 -28.13 -4.21 -6.66
C THR A 198 -27.65 -5.42 -7.44
N ASP A 199 -26.35 -5.52 -7.66
CA ASP A 199 -25.68 -6.66 -8.28
C ASP A 199 -24.37 -6.98 -7.55
N LEU A 200 -24.45 -7.95 -6.65
CA LEU A 200 -23.31 -8.37 -5.82
C LEU A 200 -22.22 -9.12 -6.61
N CYS A 201 -22.46 -9.45 -7.88
CA CYS A 201 -21.51 -10.09 -8.78
C CYS A 201 -21.15 -9.22 -9.98
N LYS A 202 -21.40 -7.92 -9.92
CA LYS A 202 -21.01 -7.00 -10.98
C LYS A 202 -19.49 -6.92 -11.08
N ASP A 203 -18.99 -6.99 -12.31
CA ASP A 203 -17.58 -6.75 -12.59
C ASP A 203 -17.22 -5.28 -12.29
N THR A 204 -16.33 -5.09 -11.33
CA THR A 204 -15.81 -3.78 -10.91
C THR A 204 -14.29 -3.73 -10.88
N ASP A 205 -13.60 -4.81 -11.29
CA ASP A 205 -12.13 -4.87 -11.33
C ASP A 205 -11.54 -4.49 -12.70
N TYR A 206 -12.41 -4.39 -13.73
CA TYR A 206 -12.04 -4.03 -15.10
C TYR A 206 -11.07 -5.01 -15.78
N CYS A 207 -11.09 -6.29 -15.36
CA CYS A 207 -10.26 -7.37 -15.87
C CYS A 207 -11.15 -8.46 -16.47
N ASP A 208 -11.27 -8.53 -17.81
CA ASP A 208 -12.16 -9.45 -18.52
C ASP A 208 -11.91 -10.94 -18.20
N ASP A 209 -10.74 -11.29 -17.71
CA ASP A 209 -10.34 -12.66 -17.40
C ASP A 209 -10.49 -13.04 -15.91
N THR A 210 -10.88 -12.09 -15.06
CA THR A 210 -11.19 -12.35 -13.65
C THR A 210 -12.67 -12.73 -13.51
N PRO A 211 -13.00 -13.91 -12.97
CA PRO A 211 -14.40 -14.26 -12.69
C PRO A 211 -14.98 -13.32 -11.63
N THR A 212 -16.15 -12.75 -11.92
CA THR A 212 -16.89 -11.95 -10.94
C THR A 212 -17.39 -12.79 -9.78
N TYR A 213 -17.29 -12.27 -8.56
CA TYR A 213 -17.84 -12.95 -7.38
C TYR A 213 -18.28 -11.96 -6.31
N ASN A 214 -19.13 -12.45 -5.42
CA ASN A 214 -19.60 -11.71 -4.26
C ASN A 214 -18.65 -11.96 -3.08
N ILE A 215 -18.21 -10.89 -2.41
CA ILE A 215 -17.34 -10.99 -1.24
C ILE A 215 -17.94 -11.85 -0.12
N THR A 216 -19.27 -11.87 0.02
CA THR A 216 -19.96 -12.66 1.06
C THR A 216 -19.90 -14.17 0.82
N ASP A 217 -19.54 -14.62 -0.39
CA ASP A 217 -19.40 -16.05 -0.69
C ASP A 217 -18.08 -16.62 -0.16
N TYR A 218 -17.16 -15.75 0.33
CA TYR A 218 -15.84 -16.10 0.85
C TYR A 218 -15.67 -15.84 2.36
N THR A 219 -16.68 -15.35 3.02
CA THR A 219 -16.76 -15.16 4.48
C THR A 219 -17.75 -16.14 5.11
#